data_0cb84f4c476f735206fcf516ab702780
#
_entry.id   0cb84f4c476f735206fcf516ab702780
#
_cell.length_a   1.000
_cell.length_b   1.000
_cell.length_c   1.000
_cell.angle_alpha   90.00
_cell.angle_beta   90.00
_cell.angle_gamma   90.00
#
_symmetry.space_group_name_H-M   'P 1'
#
loop_
_entity.id
_entity.type
_entity.pdbx_description
1 polymer ?
#
loop_
_entity_poly.entity_id
_entity_poly.type
_entity_poly.pdbx_seq_one_letter_code
_entity_poly.pdbx_strand_id
1 'polypeptide(L)'
;MANINQLSTISTLQGGDLLAVWSSNNGDSRKSSITTLMDYVSANVTTVTQNTQYAAPAATGFSVSVNTGNVWLILTPVSTYAAGAIVLPTGATDKDTVTVNCTQIVTSLTVSSGASVVGAPTTLAANDFFTMKFDGATSTWFRVS
;
A
#
# COMPACT_ATOMS: atom_id res chain seq x y z
N MET A 1 27.91 36.06 20.09
CA MET A 1 26.92 35.10 19.52
C MET A 1 27.18 33.75 20.12
N ALA A 2 26.14 33.07 20.65
CA ALA A 2 26.30 31.72 21.15
C ALA A 2 26.62 30.75 19.98
N ASN A 3 27.63 29.90 20.18
CA ASN A 3 27.92 28.85 19.23
C ASN A 3 26.84 27.76 19.34
N ILE A 4 26.47 27.08 18.25
CA ILE A 4 25.44 26.04 18.25
C ILE A 4 25.70 24.95 19.29
N ASN A 5 26.96 24.64 19.57
CA ASN A 5 27.38 23.68 20.59
C ASN A 5 27.16 24.15 22.03
N GLN A 6 26.80 25.42 22.23
CA GLN A 6 26.53 26.02 23.57
C GLN A 6 25.03 26.11 23.85
N LEU A 7 24.20 25.72 22.90
CA LEU A 7 22.75 25.68 23.10
C LEU A 7 22.37 24.45 23.92
N SER A 8 21.40 24.63 24.82
CA SER A 8 20.81 23.50 25.52
C SER A 8 20.16 22.51 24.58
N THR A 9 20.32 21.22 24.88
CA THR A 9 19.62 20.18 24.11
C THR A 9 18.12 20.24 24.36
N ILE A 10 17.34 20.08 23.30
CA ILE A 10 15.89 19.96 23.39
C ILE A 10 15.52 18.46 23.41
N SER A 11 14.70 18.05 24.38
CA SER A 11 14.28 16.65 24.52
C SER A 11 13.00 16.31 23.73
N THR A 12 12.20 17.32 23.44
CA THR A 12 10.92 17.14 22.72
C THR A 12 10.71 18.32 21.78
N LEU A 13 10.53 18.04 20.49
CA LEU A 13 10.22 19.05 19.48
C LEU A 13 8.72 19.36 19.48
N GLN A 14 8.40 20.64 19.35
CA GLN A 14 7.03 21.16 19.21
C GLN A 14 6.85 21.75 17.80
N GLY A 15 5.63 21.77 17.29
CA GLY A 15 5.36 22.29 15.94
C GLY A 15 5.79 23.76 15.72
N GLY A 16 5.82 24.57 16.79
CA GLY A 16 6.27 25.96 16.74
C GLY A 16 7.79 26.15 16.86
N ASP A 17 8.56 25.11 17.15
CA ASP A 17 10.02 25.21 17.21
C ASP A 17 10.61 25.58 15.85
N LEU A 18 11.71 26.31 15.85
CA LEU A 18 12.31 26.88 14.64
C LEU A 18 13.63 26.22 14.29
N LEU A 19 13.79 25.89 13.02
CA LEU A 19 15.02 25.42 12.41
C LEU A 19 15.63 26.52 11.53
N ALA A 20 16.96 26.63 11.53
CA ALA A 20 17.67 27.41 10.53
C ALA A 20 17.81 26.58 9.24
N VAL A 21 17.33 27.11 8.13
CA VAL A 21 17.39 26.48 6.81
C VAL A 21 18.04 27.43 5.81
N TRP A 22 18.84 26.88 4.90
CA TRP A 22 19.34 27.64 3.76
C TRP A 22 18.25 27.70 2.68
N SER A 23 17.83 28.89 2.30
CA SER A 23 16.87 29.11 1.23
C SER A 23 17.58 29.36 -0.09
N SER A 24 17.60 28.37 -0.98
CA SER A 24 18.26 28.49 -2.30
C SER A 24 17.63 29.59 -3.16
N ASN A 25 16.31 29.79 -3.08
CA ASN A 25 15.60 30.81 -3.84
C ASN A 25 15.93 32.24 -3.39
N ASN A 26 16.33 32.41 -2.12
CA ASN A 26 16.61 33.74 -1.55
C ASN A 26 18.11 33.97 -1.35
N GLY A 27 18.93 32.94 -1.44
CA GLY A 27 20.39 33.00 -1.25
C GLY A 27 20.79 33.34 0.19
N ASP A 28 19.96 33.13 1.19
CA ASP A 28 20.20 33.45 2.58
C ASP A 28 19.72 32.33 3.55
N SER A 29 20.15 32.45 4.82
CA SER A 29 19.67 31.59 5.89
C SER A 29 18.37 32.14 6.48
N ARG A 30 17.36 31.29 6.54
CA ARG A 30 16.03 31.63 7.07
C ARG A 30 15.65 30.66 8.19
N LYS A 31 14.61 31.02 8.94
CA LYS A 31 14.00 30.12 9.93
C LYS A 31 12.74 29.47 9.33
N SER A 32 12.57 28.19 9.60
CA SER A 32 11.34 27.45 9.30
C SER A 32 10.83 26.78 10.57
N SER A 33 9.53 26.71 10.74
CA SER A 33 8.95 25.95 11.85
C SER A 33 8.99 24.44 11.57
N ILE A 34 8.98 23.65 12.63
CA ILE A 34 8.80 22.19 12.52
C ILE A 34 7.51 21.86 11.80
N THR A 35 6.42 22.59 12.05
CA THR A 35 5.15 22.41 11.31
C THR A 35 5.36 22.55 9.80
N THR A 36 6.03 23.63 9.36
CA THR A 36 6.29 23.85 7.92
C THR A 36 7.12 22.72 7.31
N LEU A 37 8.12 22.21 8.05
CA LEU A 37 8.92 21.07 7.60
C LEU A 37 8.06 19.81 7.50
N MET A 38 7.21 19.54 8.48
CA MET A 38 6.32 18.38 8.48
C MET A 38 5.29 18.44 7.35
N ASP A 39 4.75 19.63 7.05
CA ASP A 39 3.83 19.84 5.93
C ASP A 39 4.53 19.52 4.60
N TYR A 40 5.77 19.99 4.44
CA TYR A 40 6.58 19.68 3.26
C TYR A 40 6.86 18.17 3.13
N VAL A 41 7.27 17.52 4.23
CA VAL A 41 7.51 16.07 4.26
C VAL A 41 6.23 15.32 3.91
N SER A 42 5.10 15.67 4.54
CA SER A 42 3.82 15.02 4.27
C SER A 42 3.34 15.17 2.83
N ALA A 43 3.64 16.32 2.21
CA ALA A 43 3.28 16.57 0.80
C ALA A 43 4.20 15.84 -0.20
N ASN A 44 5.45 15.50 0.20
CA ASN A 44 6.47 14.96 -0.72
C ASN A 44 6.89 13.52 -0.40
N VAL A 45 6.51 13.00 0.75
CA VAL A 45 6.79 11.60 1.12
C VAL A 45 5.52 10.79 0.95
N THR A 46 5.50 9.94 -0.07
CA THR A 46 4.41 8.96 -0.25
C THR A 46 4.56 7.87 0.80
N THR A 47 3.74 7.90 1.84
CA THR A 47 3.62 6.77 2.77
C THR A 47 2.85 5.66 2.06
N VAL A 48 3.53 4.54 1.80
CA VAL A 48 2.85 3.33 1.32
C VAL A 48 2.12 2.71 2.51
N THR A 49 0.83 2.99 2.62
CA THR A 49 -0.02 2.36 3.64
C THR A 49 -0.60 1.08 3.05
N GLN A 50 -0.34 -0.06 3.68
CA GLN A 50 -0.99 -1.31 3.34
C GLN A 50 -2.28 -1.46 4.17
N ASN A 51 -3.41 -1.61 3.48
CA ASN A 51 -4.71 -1.83 4.10
C ASN A 51 -4.99 -3.33 4.20
N THR A 52 -5.43 -3.80 5.36
CA THR A 52 -5.87 -5.20 5.51
C THR A 52 -7.35 -5.29 5.20
N GLN A 53 -7.71 -6.22 4.31
CA GLN A 53 -9.08 -6.54 3.96
C GLN A 53 -9.35 -8.01 4.35
N TYR A 54 -10.45 -8.27 5.03
CA TYR A 54 -10.90 -9.61 5.40
C TYR A 54 -12.08 -10.03 4.53
N ALA A 55 -12.07 -11.26 4.04
CA ALA A 55 -13.20 -11.86 3.35
C ALA A 55 -13.36 -13.32 3.79
N ALA A 56 -14.55 -13.66 4.27
CA ALA A 56 -14.91 -15.00 4.72
C ALA A 56 -16.08 -15.55 3.87
N PRO A 57 -15.83 -16.01 2.64
CA PRO A 57 -16.88 -16.56 1.81
C PRO A 57 -17.54 -17.78 2.47
N ALA A 58 -18.87 -17.83 2.41
CA ALA A 58 -19.67 -18.92 3.00
C ALA A 58 -20.07 -20.01 2.00
N ALA A 59 -19.80 -19.80 0.69
CA ALA A 59 -20.19 -20.74 -0.37
C ALA A 59 -19.21 -20.74 -1.54
N THR A 60 -19.19 -21.85 -2.29
CA THR A 60 -18.46 -21.95 -3.56
C THR A 60 -19.03 -20.99 -4.61
N GLY A 61 -18.21 -20.57 -5.56
CA GLY A 61 -18.61 -19.56 -6.57
C GLY A 61 -18.62 -18.14 -6.02
N PHE A 62 -17.95 -17.90 -4.90
CA PHE A 62 -17.82 -16.56 -4.35
C PHE A 62 -17.11 -15.58 -5.28
N SER A 63 -17.39 -14.29 -5.10
CA SER A 63 -16.64 -13.20 -5.71
C SER A 63 -16.27 -12.17 -4.65
N VAL A 64 -14.98 -11.86 -4.55
CA VAL A 64 -14.44 -10.87 -3.62
C VAL A 64 -13.83 -9.73 -4.40
N SER A 65 -14.38 -8.52 -4.25
CA SER A 65 -13.79 -7.30 -4.79
C SER A 65 -12.74 -6.76 -3.82
N VAL A 66 -11.54 -6.50 -4.34
CA VAL A 66 -10.43 -5.95 -3.57
C VAL A 66 -10.52 -4.41 -3.56
N ASN A 67 -10.29 -3.81 -2.41
CA ASN A 67 -10.26 -2.35 -2.24
C ASN A 67 -9.09 -1.73 -3.04
N THR A 68 -9.16 -0.42 -3.29
CA THR A 68 -8.09 0.32 -3.97
C THR A 68 -6.85 0.52 -3.10
N GLY A 69 -5.69 0.73 -3.74
CA GLY A 69 -4.39 0.95 -3.10
C GLY A 69 -3.65 -0.35 -2.79
N ASN A 70 -2.70 -0.27 -1.85
CA ASN A 70 -1.96 -1.45 -1.41
C ASN A 70 -2.80 -2.24 -0.41
N VAL A 71 -3.16 -3.48 -0.76
CA VAL A 71 -4.09 -4.30 0.01
C VAL A 71 -3.47 -5.65 0.37
N TRP A 72 -3.64 -6.03 1.62
CA TRP A 72 -3.46 -7.40 2.07
C TRP A 72 -4.83 -8.05 2.28
N LEU A 73 -5.24 -8.88 1.32
CA LEU A 73 -6.49 -9.63 1.40
C LEU A 73 -6.26 -10.95 2.15
N ILE A 74 -6.92 -11.09 3.29
CA ILE A 74 -6.98 -12.34 4.06
C ILE A 74 -8.30 -13.03 3.72
N LEU A 75 -8.21 -14.08 2.91
CA LEU A 75 -9.34 -14.86 2.44
C LEU A 75 -9.49 -16.10 3.32
N THR A 76 -10.59 -16.19 4.06
CA THR A 76 -10.88 -17.26 5.01
C THR A 76 -12.17 -18.01 4.65
N PRO A 77 -12.18 -18.79 3.55
CA PRO A 77 -13.35 -19.62 3.23
C PRO A 77 -13.63 -20.59 4.38
N VAL A 78 -14.89 -20.91 4.63
CA VAL A 78 -15.26 -21.82 5.73
C VAL A 78 -14.92 -23.27 5.43
N SER A 79 -14.68 -23.63 4.15
CA SER A 79 -14.26 -24.96 3.71
C SER A 79 -13.54 -24.90 2.36
N THR A 80 -13.13 -26.05 1.84
CA THR A 80 -12.65 -26.19 0.46
C THR A 80 -13.76 -25.85 -0.54
N TYR A 81 -13.46 -25.02 -1.54
CA TYR A 81 -14.41 -24.62 -2.57
C TYR A 81 -13.95 -25.00 -3.98
N ALA A 82 -14.94 -25.41 -4.79
CA ALA A 82 -14.72 -25.77 -6.19
C ALA A 82 -14.39 -24.55 -7.06
N ALA A 83 -14.97 -23.39 -6.73
CA ALA A 83 -14.77 -22.18 -7.52
C ALA A 83 -14.77 -20.92 -6.65
N GLY A 84 -14.03 -19.90 -7.08
CA GLY A 84 -13.99 -18.56 -6.50
C GLY A 84 -13.44 -17.52 -7.45
N ALA A 85 -13.78 -16.27 -7.23
CA ALA A 85 -13.27 -15.14 -7.99
C ALA A 85 -12.71 -14.06 -7.07
N ILE A 86 -11.62 -13.45 -7.48
CA ILE A 86 -11.03 -12.25 -6.88
C ILE A 86 -11.03 -11.18 -7.96
N VAL A 87 -11.66 -10.03 -7.67
CA VAL A 87 -11.72 -8.89 -8.58
C VAL A 87 -10.78 -7.82 -8.08
N LEU A 88 -9.68 -7.61 -8.80
CA LEU A 88 -8.68 -6.58 -8.50
C LEU A 88 -9.26 -5.18 -8.77
N PRO A 89 -8.75 -4.13 -8.10
CA PRO A 89 -9.25 -2.77 -8.24
C PRO A 89 -9.19 -2.26 -9.68
N THR A 90 -10.23 -1.57 -10.13
CA THR A 90 -10.27 -0.91 -11.45
C THR A 90 -9.59 0.46 -11.46
N GLY A 91 -9.46 1.10 -10.29
CA GLY A 91 -8.80 2.41 -10.11
C GLY A 91 -7.39 2.30 -9.53
N ALA A 92 -6.65 1.25 -9.90
CA ALA A 92 -5.28 1.07 -9.42
C ALA A 92 -4.34 2.15 -9.96
N THR A 93 -3.41 2.58 -9.11
CA THR A 93 -2.32 3.48 -9.47
C THR A 93 -1.02 2.70 -9.64
N ASP A 94 -0.03 3.29 -10.32
CA ASP A 94 1.28 2.64 -10.53
C ASP A 94 1.88 2.17 -9.20
N LYS A 95 2.37 0.91 -9.19
CA LYS A 95 2.95 0.20 -8.04
C LYS A 95 1.98 -0.25 -6.97
N ASP A 96 0.67 -0.07 -7.10
CA ASP A 96 -0.29 -0.69 -6.19
C ASP A 96 -0.08 -2.20 -6.14
N THR A 97 -0.21 -2.77 -4.95
CA THR A 97 0.00 -4.20 -4.70
C THR A 97 -1.22 -4.81 -4.02
N VAL A 98 -1.57 -6.00 -4.45
CA VAL A 98 -2.57 -6.84 -3.79
C VAL A 98 -1.92 -8.16 -3.41
N THR A 99 -1.74 -8.39 -2.12
CA THR A 99 -1.29 -9.69 -1.59
C THR A 99 -2.50 -10.44 -1.07
N VAL A 100 -2.69 -11.66 -1.52
CA VAL A 100 -3.79 -12.54 -1.12
C VAL A 100 -3.23 -13.71 -0.33
N ASN A 101 -3.74 -13.93 0.88
CA ASN A 101 -3.53 -15.16 1.64
C ASN A 101 -4.86 -15.91 1.73
N CYS A 102 -4.86 -17.20 1.44
CA CYS A 102 -6.06 -18.04 1.50
C CYS A 102 -5.85 -19.19 2.47
N THR A 103 -6.76 -19.37 3.42
CA THR A 103 -6.64 -20.42 4.47
C THR A 103 -7.14 -21.79 4.01
N GLN A 104 -7.92 -21.87 2.94
CA GLN A 104 -8.54 -23.10 2.43
C GLN A 104 -8.24 -23.32 0.95
N ILE A 105 -8.53 -24.52 0.45
CA ILE A 105 -8.34 -24.86 -0.95
C ILE A 105 -9.44 -24.23 -1.81
N VAL A 106 -9.04 -23.61 -2.93
CA VAL A 106 -9.94 -23.20 -4.01
C VAL A 106 -9.44 -23.85 -5.31
N THR A 107 -10.17 -24.84 -5.82
CA THR A 107 -9.74 -25.67 -6.94
C THR A 107 -9.84 -25.00 -8.31
N SER A 108 -10.68 -23.97 -8.43
CA SER A 108 -10.77 -23.11 -9.62
C SER A 108 -10.89 -21.67 -9.18
N LEU A 109 -9.80 -20.89 -9.38
CA LEU A 109 -9.75 -19.48 -9.06
C LEU A 109 -9.72 -18.65 -10.34
N THR A 110 -10.55 -17.60 -10.37
CA THR A 110 -10.48 -16.56 -11.39
C THR A 110 -10.00 -15.27 -10.75
N VAL A 111 -8.90 -14.71 -11.24
CA VAL A 111 -8.45 -13.36 -10.86
C VAL A 111 -8.71 -12.45 -12.05
N SER A 112 -9.51 -11.42 -11.85
CA SER A 112 -9.91 -10.49 -12.90
C SER A 112 -9.74 -9.03 -12.47
N SER A 113 -9.75 -8.11 -13.44
CA SER A 113 -9.72 -6.67 -13.24
C SER A 113 -10.40 -5.99 -14.43
N GLY A 114 -10.67 -4.68 -14.33
CA GLY A 114 -10.95 -3.84 -15.51
C GLY A 114 -9.71 -3.61 -16.39
N ALA A 115 -8.52 -3.94 -15.90
CA ALA A 115 -7.24 -3.92 -16.61
C ALA A 115 -6.80 -5.34 -16.99
N SER A 116 -5.71 -5.48 -17.75
CA SER A 116 -5.11 -6.78 -18.06
C SER A 116 -4.56 -7.44 -16.79
N VAL A 117 -4.62 -8.79 -16.74
CA VAL A 117 -4.08 -9.59 -15.62
C VAL A 117 -3.17 -10.68 -16.19
N VAL A 118 -1.92 -10.73 -15.74
CA VAL A 118 -0.89 -11.65 -16.25
C VAL A 118 -0.31 -12.49 -15.12
N GLY A 119 -0.26 -13.80 -15.31
CA GLY A 119 0.38 -14.74 -14.40
C GLY A 119 -0.41 -15.06 -13.12
N ALA A 120 -1.66 -14.60 -13.01
CA ALA A 120 -2.49 -14.92 -11.85
C ALA A 120 -2.68 -16.43 -11.66
N PRO A 121 -2.75 -16.94 -10.42
CA PRO A 121 -2.98 -18.36 -10.17
C PRO A 121 -4.43 -18.73 -10.56
N THR A 122 -4.59 -19.97 -11.01
CA THR A 122 -5.90 -20.55 -11.33
C THR A 122 -6.43 -21.47 -10.23
N THR A 123 -5.64 -21.70 -9.18
CA THR A 123 -5.97 -22.51 -8.02
C THR A 123 -5.31 -21.92 -6.79
N LEU A 124 -5.81 -22.21 -5.59
CA LEU A 124 -5.13 -21.94 -4.33
C LEU A 124 -5.12 -23.21 -3.48
N ALA A 125 -3.95 -23.54 -2.94
CA ALA A 125 -3.81 -24.55 -1.89
C ALA A 125 -4.20 -23.95 -0.52
N ALA A 126 -4.35 -24.78 0.49
CA ALA A 126 -4.55 -24.31 1.85
C ALA A 126 -3.30 -23.57 2.34
N ASN A 127 -3.49 -22.40 2.93
CA ASN A 127 -2.44 -21.49 3.40
C ASN A 127 -1.51 -20.97 2.29
N ASP A 128 -1.99 -20.97 1.05
CA ASP A 128 -1.27 -20.43 -0.10
C ASP A 128 -1.40 -18.90 -0.16
N PHE A 129 -0.47 -18.28 -0.86
CA PHE A 129 -0.49 -16.83 -1.10
C PHE A 129 0.04 -16.48 -2.49
N PHE A 130 -0.35 -15.32 -2.98
CA PHE A 130 0.24 -14.70 -4.17
C PHE A 130 0.16 -13.19 -4.06
N THR A 131 1.02 -12.50 -4.81
CA THR A 131 1.02 -11.03 -4.89
C THR A 131 0.89 -10.59 -6.33
N MET A 132 -0.04 -9.68 -6.57
CA MET A 132 -0.22 -8.97 -7.83
C MET A 132 0.28 -7.54 -7.67
N LYS A 133 0.97 -7.01 -8.68
CA LYS A 133 1.44 -5.62 -8.72
C LYS A 133 0.98 -4.95 -9.99
N PHE A 134 0.47 -3.73 -9.86
CA PHE A 134 0.00 -2.94 -10.99
C PHE A 134 1.13 -2.14 -11.62
N ASP A 135 1.24 -2.23 -12.94
CA ASP A 135 2.07 -1.37 -13.77
C ASP A 135 1.19 -0.34 -14.47
N GLY A 136 1.33 0.92 -14.07
CA GLY A 136 0.55 2.02 -14.62
C GLY A 136 0.88 2.33 -16.08
N ALA A 137 2.11 2.02 -16.54
CA ALA A 137 2.52 2.29 -17.92
C ALA A 137 1.80 1.38 -18.94
N THR A 138 1.58 0.11 -18.59
CA THR A 138 0.89 -0.87 -19.44
C THR A 138 -0.55 -1.13 -19.04
N SER A 139 -1.02 -0.51 -17.95
CA SER A 139 -2.34 -0.77 -17.34
C SER A 139 -2.56 -2.26 -17.08
N THR A 140 -1.57 -2.92 -16.49
CA THR A 140 -1.56 -4.38 -16.34
C THR A 140 -1.17 -4.80 -14.93
N TRP A 141 -1.89 -5.77 -14.38
CA TRP A 141 -1.54 -6.46 -13.16
C TRP A 141 -0.62 -7.64 -13.47
N PHE A 142 0.56 -7.68 -12.85
CA PHE A 142 1.51 -8.78 -12.96
C PHE A 142 1.62 -9.53 -11.64
N ARG A 143 1.68 -10.86 -11.70
CA ARG A 143 2.06 -11.65 -10.53
C ARG A 143 3.55 -11.48 -10.27
N VAL A 144 3.91 -11.23 -9.00
CA VAL A 144 5.31 -11.02 -8.55
C VAL A 144 5.77 -12.03 -7.50
N SER A 145 4.85 -12.81 -6.94
CA SER A 145 5.13 -13.96 -6.06
C SER A 145 3.98 -14.98 -6.07
#